data_3a60469f6b8a9782a7b8bf0f20504216
#
_entry.id   3a60469f6b8a9782a7b8bf0f20504216
#
_cell.length_a   1.000
_cell.length_b   1.000
_cell.length_c   1.000
_cell.angle_alpha   90.00
_cell.angle_beta   90.00
_cell.angle_gamma   90.00
#
_symmetry.space_group_name_H-M   'P 1'
#
loop_
_entity.id
_entity.type
_entity.pdbx_description
1 polymer ?
#
loop_
_entity_poly.entity_id
_entity_poly.type
_entity_poly.pdbx_seq_one_letter_code
_entity_poly.pdbx_strand_id
1 'polypeptide(L)'
;MLELNKKWEYQFNDLVERNSRSSRVQVNGEMQHTPKEKKWHLEQPLPRGNDFKFDEIEMANNFCQEGNRLWMKHPNGWTFWDMPDEFRYDETHPDLLRLTAEILLYPWHPSSRQKLDGTRSLGSVPALSFSAGTDSTAAAMVMPEDTILGYHRRTVDSILDHRNAQTLLNRLENEGRRTVDVSSNHELIRTYHFKQIGFSTDFACATHLILLSDLYDIGAIAFGMPLDKDSFLTPLP
;
A
#
# COMPACT_ATOMS: atom_id res chain seq x y z
N MET A 1 -4.25 14.47 -25.33
CA MET A 1 -4.78 13.63 -24.25
C MET A 1 -5.02 12.18 -24.67
N LEU A 2 -5.75 11.88 -25.76
CA LEU A 2 -6.00 10.52 -26.26
C LEU A 2 -4.73 9.76 -26.70
N GLU A 3 -3.74 10.43 -27.29
CA GLU A 3 -2.47 9.80 -27.69
C GLU A 3 -1.55 9.48 -26.52
N LEU A 4 -1.54 10.30 -25.48
CA LEU A 4 -0.82 10.03 -24.22
C LEU A 4 -1.40 8.80 -23.52
N ASN A 5 -2.73 8.63 -23.50
CA ASN A 5 -3.39 7.47 -22.91
C ASN A 5 -3.06 6.18 -23.66
N LYS A 6 -3.01 6.19 -24.99
CA LYS A 6 -2.65 5.00 -25.80
C LYS A 6 -1.19 4.60 -25.61
N LYS A 7 -0.28 5.59 -25.60
CA LYS A 7 1.14 5.33 -25.38
C LYS A 7 1.40 4.77 -23.97
N TRP A 8 0.66 5.27 -23.00
CA TRP A 8 0.73 4.82 -21.63
C TRP A 8 0.20 3.39 -21.47
N GLU A 9 -0.95 3.07 -22.08
CA GLU A 9 -1.56 1.74 -22.09
C GLU A 9 -0.61 0.69 -22.69
N TYR A 10 0.06 1.04 -23.79
CA TYR A 10 1.03 0.16 -24.43
C TYR A 10 2.26 -0.10 -23.52
N GLN A 11 2.83 0.95 -22.95
CA GLN A 11 3.99 0.85 -22.07
C GLN A 11 3.65 0.10 -20.77
N PHE A 12 2.46 0.33 -20.23
CA PHE A 12 1.96 -0.38 -19.06
C PHE A 12 1.81 -1.88 -19.33
N ASN A 13 1.19 -2.26 -20.43
CA ASN A 13 1.04 -3.66 -20.83
C ASN A 13 2.40 -4.35 -21.03
N ASP A 14 3.37 -3.67 -21.64
CA ASP A 14 4.73 -4.20 -21.81
C ASP A 14 5.44 -4.40 -20.44
N LEU A 15 5.28 -3.46 -19.51
CA LEU A 15 5.82 -3.58 -18.15
C LEU A 15 5.19 -4.71 -17.37
N VAL A 16 3.88 -4.86 -17.46
CA VAL A 16 3.14 -5.97 -16.82
C VAL A 16 3.56 -7.30 -17.43
N GLU A 17 3.74 -7.39 -18.75
CA GLU A 17 4.22 -8.60 -19.41
C GLU A 17 5.66 -8.96 -19.01
N ARG A 18 6.55 -7.98 -18.91
CA ARG A 18 7.92 -8.21 -18.45
C ARG A 18 7.96 -8.70 -17.01
N ASN A 19 7.17 -8.12 -16.13
CA ASN A 19 7.05 -8.56 -14.74
C ASN A 19 6.45 -9.97 -14.64
N SER A 20 5.41 -10.26 -15.40
CA SER A 20 4.79 -11.59 -15.40
C SER A 20 5.71 -12.69 -15.92
N ARG A 21 6.69 -12.35 -16.79
CA ARG A 21 7.73 -13.30 -17.24
C ARG A 21 8.77 -13.61 -16.16
N SER A 22 9.04 -12.67 -15.27
CA SER A 22 9.99 -12.88 -14.16
C SER A 22 9.37 -13.63 -12.96
N SER A 23 8.05 -13.66 -12.87
CA SER A 23 7.28 -14.22 -11.76
C SER A 23 6.54 -15.52 -12.14
N ARG A 24 7.20 -16.41 -12.87
CA ARG A 24 6.62 -17.69 -13.30
C ARG A 24 6.46 -18.63 -12.12
N VAL A 25 5.26 -18.70 -11.56
CA VAL A 25 4.87 -19.82 -10.69
C VAL A 25 4.31 -20.93 -11.56
N GLN A 26 5.02 -22.06 -11.66
CA GLN A 26 4.47 -23.27 -12.21
C GLN A 26 3.56 -23.93 -11.17
N VAL A 27 2.26 -23.87 -11.40
CA VAL A 27 1.29 -24.71 -10.70
C VAL A 27 0.93 -25.85 -11.64
N ASN A 28 1.26 -27.06 -11.30
CA ASN A 28 0.98 -28.29 -12.06
C ASN A 28 1.51 -28.32 -13.52
N GLY A 29 2.63 -27.64 -13.80
CA GLY A 29 3.25 -27.70 -15.13
C GLY A 29 2.64 -26.78 -16.17
N GLU A 30 1.56 -26.07 -15.88
CA GLU A 30 0.92 -25.11 -16.78
C GLU A 30 1.10 -23.66 -16.30
N MET A 31 1.49 -22.79 -17.24
CA MET A 31 1.55 -21.35 -16.98
C MET A 31 0.15 -20.76 -17.10
N GLN A 32 -0.48 -20.43 -15.99
CA GLN A 32 -1.77 -19.75 -15.99
C GLN A 32 -1.54 -18.23 -16.04
N HIS A 33 -1.66 -17.66 -17.23
CA HIS A 33 -1.88 -16.24 -17.43
C HIS A 33 -3.25 -16.00 -18.00
N THR A 34 -4.15 -15.42 -17.24
CA THR A 34 -5.40 -14.91 -17.80
C THR A 34 -5.20 -13.47 -18.25
N PRO A 35 -5.26 -13.17 -19.56
CA PRO A 35 -5.13 -11.79 -20.07
C PRO A 35 -6.19 -10.83 -19.50
N LYS A 36 -7.26 -11.33 -18.89
CA LYS A 36 -8.34 -10.55 -18.30
C LYS A 36 -7.94 -9.86 -16.99
N GLU A 37 -7.05 -10.45 -16.21
CA GLU A 37 -6.62 -9.88 -14.91
C GLU A 37 -5.69 -8.68 -15.09
N LYS A 38 -5.01 -8.59 -16.23
CA LYS A 38 -4.05 -7.52 -16.52
C LYS A 38 -4.67 -6.14 -16.74
N LYS A 39 -5.96 -6.06 -17.03
CA LYS A 39 -6.66 -4.81 -17.33
C LYS A 39 -7.54 -4.29 -16.21
N TRP A 40 -7.79 -5.09 -15.19
CA TRP A 40 -8.84 -4.76 -14.23
C TRP A 40 -8.60 -3.42 -13.49
N HIS A 41 -7.36 -3.06 -13.22
CA HIS A 41 -7.05 -1.79 -12.57
C HIS A 41 -7.21 -0.58 -13.49
N LEU A 42 -7.13 -0.77 -14.82
CA LEU A 42 -7.47 0.27 -15.81
C LEU A 42 -8.98 0.42 -15.99
N GLU A 43 -9.73 -0.64 -15.68
CA GLU A 43 -11.18 -0.70 -15.74
C GLU A 43 -11.86 -0.39 -14.39
N GLN A 44 -11.08 -0.10 -13.35
CA GLN A 44 -11.61 0.27 -12.03
C GLN A 44 -12.44 1.54 -12.13
N PRO A 45 -13.62 1.57 -11.51
CA PRO A 45 -14.40 2.79 -11.46
C PRO A 45 -13.59 3.90 -10.76
N LEU A 46 -13.44 5.02 -11.44
CA LEU A 46 -12.89 6.22 -10.84
C LEU A 46 -13.89 6.79 -9.83
N PRO A 47 -13.43 7.54 -8.82
CA PRO A 47 -14.33 8.21 -7.90
C PRO A 47 -15.27 9.15 -8.66
N ARG A 48 -16.49 9.29 -8.18
CA ARG A 48 -17.49 10.18 -8.78
C ARG A 48 -17.01 11.61 -8.63
N GLY A 49 -16.94 12.35 -9.72
CA GLY A 49 -16.46 13.74 -9.73
C GLY A 49 -15.05 13.90 -10.25
N ASN A 50 -14.81 13.42 -11.47
CA ASN A 50 -13.50 13.46 -12.16
C ASN A 50 -12.90 14.87 -12.40
N ASP A 51 -13.57 15.94 -11.95
CA ASP A 51 -13.05 17.30 -11.99
C ASP A 51 -12.05 17.60 -10.87
N PHE A 52 -11.74 16.59 -10.05
CA PHE A 52 -10.76 16.67 -8.97
C PHE A 52 -9.36 16.95 -9.54
N LYS A 53 -8.85 18.14 -9.29
CA LYS A 53 -7.49 18.51 -9.68
C LYS A 53 -6.51 18.08 -8.59
N PHE A 54 -5.33 17.64 -8.99
CA PHE A 54 -4.25 17.38 -8.05
C PHE A 54 -3.80 18.69 -7.41
N ASP A 55 -3.82 18.73 -6.08
CA ASP A 55 -3.34 19.86 -5.28
C ASP A 55 -1.87 19.61 -4.90
N GLU A 56 -0.97 20.42 -5.47
CA GLU A 56 0.48 20.35 -5.20
C GLU A 56 0.86 21.09 -3.91
N ILE A 57 -0.04 21.91 -3.37
CA ILE A 57 0.22 22.76 -2.21
C ILE A 57 -0.16 22.04 -0.91
N GLU A 58 -1.31 21.36 -0.91
CA GLU A 58 -1.80 20.64 0.26
C GLU A 58 -2.14 19.19 -0.10
N MET A 59 -1.24 18.27 0.25
CA MET A 59 -1.39 16.85 -0.10
C MET A 59 -2.64 16.20 0.50
N ALA A 60 -3.08 16.63 1.67
CA ALA A 60 -4.28 16.10 2.30
C ALA A 60 -5.55 16.37 1.46
N ASN A 61 -5.56 17.43 0.65
CA ASN A 61 -6.68 17.73 -0.24
C ASN A 61 -6.84 16.72 -1.39
N ASN A 62 -5.85 15.87 -1.63
CA ASN A 62 -5.90 14.90 -2.70
C ASN A 62 -6.65 13.60 -2.37
N PHE A 63 -7.25 13.54 -1.20
CA PHE A 63 -7.98 12.36 -0.76
C PHE A 63 -9.50 12.58 -0.82
N CYS A 64 -10.22 11.52 -1.12
CA CYS A 64 -11.68 11.48 -1.01
C CYS A 64 -12.14 10.05 -0.70
N GLN A 65 -13.33 9.91 -0.10
CA GLN A 65 -13.89 8.60 0.24
C GLN A 65 -15.24 8.40 -0.45
N GLU A 66 -15.44 7.19 -0.98
CA GLU A 66 -16.73 6.70 -1.50
C GLU A 66 -17.01 5.32 -0.90
N GLY A 67 -18.03 5.24 -0.07
CA GLY A 67 -18.30 4.03 0.70
C GLY A 67 -17.12 3.70 1.63
N ASN A 68 -16.62 2.47 1.55
CA ASN A 68 -15.44 2.04 2.29
C ASN A 68 -14.12 2.24 1.52
N ARG A 69 -14.16 2.83 0.32
CA ARG A 69 -12.97 3.05 -0.49
C ARG A 69 -12.44 4.45 -0.33
N LEU A 70 -11.21 4.57 0.19
CA LEU A 70 -10.43 5.80 0.20
C LEU A 70 -9.66 5.92 -1.11
N TRP A 71 -9.74 7.08 -1.75
CA TRP A 71 -9.01 7.41 -2.96
C TRP A 71 -7.97 8.49 -2.70
N MET A 72 -6.82 8.40 -3.37
CA MET A 72 -5.83 9.47 -3.44
C MET A 72 -5.56 9.82 -4.91
N LYS A 73 -5.77 11.09 -5.25
CA LYS A 73 -5.35 11.65 -6.55
C LYS A 73 -3.85 11.85 -6.56
N HIS A 74 -3.22 11.51 -7.67
CA HIS A 74 -1.84 11.88 -7.97
C HIS A 74 -1.75 12.38 -9.43
N PRO A 75 -0.64 13.03 -9.87
CA PRO A 75 -0.57 13.67 -11.18
C PRO A 75 -0.91 12.76 -12.37
N ASN A 76 -0.68 11.46 -12.21
CA ASN A 76 -0.84 10.50 -13.31
C ASN A 76 -2.08 9.59 -13.16
N GLY A 77 -2.84 9.69 -12.08
CA GLY A 77 -3.98 8.81 -11.88
C GLY A 77 -4.54 8.81 -10.47
N TRP A 78 -5.02 7.64 -10.05
CA TRP A 78 -5.64 7.42 -8.75
C TRP A 78 -5.11 6.17 -8.08
N THR A 79 -4.92 6.27 -6.78
CA THR A 79 -4.65 5.14 -5.90
C THR A 79 -5.82 4.97 -4.93
N PHE A 80 -6.12 3.75 -4.53
CA PHE A 80 -7.18 3.47 -3.57
C PHE A 80 -6.73 2.50 -2.48
N TRP A 81 -7.50 2.51 -1.39
CA TRP A 81 -7.50 1.52 -0.31
C TRP A 81 -8.94 1.14 0.00
N ASP A 82 -9.23 -0.16 0.06
CA ASP A 82 -10.50 -0.68 0.58
C ASP A 82 -10.38 -0.77 2.10
N MET A 83 -10.90 0.25 2.77
CA MET A 83 -10.79 0.46 4.21
C MET A 83 -11.87 -0.33 4.97
N PRO A 84 -11.66 -0.62 6.27
CA PRO A 84 -12.73 -1.15 7.12
C PRO A 84 -13.99 -0.28 7.11
N ASP A 85 -15.15 -0.89 7.35
CA ASP A 85 -16.45 -0.20 7.25
C ASP A 85 -16.60 0.98 8.23
N GLU A 86 -15.90 0.91 9.36
CA GLU A 86 -15.85 1.95 10.37
C GLU A 86 -14.91 3.12 10.06
N PHE A 87 -14.06 2.99 9.06
CA PHE A 87 -13.12 4.06 8.67
C PHE A 87 -13.86 5.30 8.14
N ARG A 88 -13.43 6.48 8.60
CA ARG A 88 -13.94 7.78 8.14
C ARG A 88 -12.78 8.69 7.77
N TYR A 89 -12.78 9.14 6.54
CA TYR A 89 -11.75 10.02 6.00
C TYR A 89 -11.72 11.37 6.72
N ASP A 90 -12.88 11.94 7.02
CA ASP A 90 -13.03 13.22 7.68
C ASP A 90 -12.61 13.21 9.18
N GLU A 91 -12.47 12.04 9.76
CA GLU A 91 -11.93 11.83 11.11
C GLU A 91 -10.41 11.55 11.12
N THR A 92 -9.80 11.39 9.93
CA THR A 92 -8.36 11.10 9.78
C THR A 92 -7.54 12.38 9.86
N HIS A 93 -6.56 12.44 10.74
CA HIS A 93 -5.70 13.61 10.91
C HIS A 93 -4.96 13.94 9.60
N PRO A 94 -4.92 15.21 9.16
CA PRO A 94 -4.28 15.59 7.89
C PRO A 94 -2.82 15.15 7.74
N ASP A 95 -2.06 15.11 8.85
CA ASP A 95 -0.68 14.65 8.82
C ASP A 95 -0.52 13.18 8.37
N LEU A 96 -1.50 12.32 8.65
CA LEU A 96 -1.49 10.92 8.19
C LEU A 96 -1.71 10.84 6.67
N LEU A 97 -2.55 11.72 6.13
CA LEU A 97 -2.78 11.84 4.69
C LEU A 97 -1.54 12.40 3.99
N ARG A 98 -0.94 13.47 4.54
CA ARG A 98 0.31 14.06 4.03
C ARG A 98 1.45 13.03 4.02
N LEU A 99 1.63 12.31 5.13
CA LEU A 99 2.66 11.28 5.26
C LEU A 99 2.45 10.14 4.26
N THR A 100 1.20 9.70 4.08
CA THR A 100 0.86 8.67 3.09
C THR A 100 1.20 9.14 1.67
N ALA A 101 0.82 10.38 1.32
CA ALA A 101 1.14 10.96 0.02
C ALA A 101 2.66 11.10 -0.17
N GLU A 102 3.39 11.57 0.83
CA GLU A 102 4.86 11.66 0.78
C GLU A 102 5.49 10.29 0.50
N ILE A 103 5.15 9.27 1.30
CA ILE A 103 5.71 7.92 1.16
C ILE A 103 5.48 7.36 -0.25
N LEU A 104 4.34 7.64 -0.86
CA LEU A 104 4.00 7.11 -2.18
C LEU A 104 4.58 7.92 -3.34
N LEU A 105 4.65 9.25 -3.21
CA LEU A 105 4.94 10.16 -4.32
C LEU A 105 6.34 10.76 -4.30
N TYR A 106 6.97 10.83 -3.14
CA TYR A 106 8.28 11.50 -2.95
C TYR A 106 9.35 11.15 -4.01
N PRO A 107 9.52 9.89 -4.46
CA PRO A 107 10.54 9.58 -5.44
C PRO A 107 10.39 10.32 -6.77
N TRP A 108 9.19 10.78 -7.11
CA TRP A 108 8.87 11.43 -8.40
C TRP A 108 8.31 12.83 -8.25
N HIS A 109 7.70 13.13 -7.11
CA HIS A 109 7.05 14.41 -6.81
C HIS A 109 7.57 14.96 -5.49
N PRO A 110 8.74 15.64 -5.48
CA PRO A 110 9.34 16.17 -4.24
C PRO A 110 8.43 17.15 -3.48
N SER A 111 7.48 17.80 -4.18
CA SER A 111 6.44 18.65 -3.56
C SER A 111 5.52 17.88 -2.59
N SER A 112 5.46 16.54 -2.71
CA SER A 112 4.71 15.72 -1.74
C SER A 112 5.33 15.71 -0.34
N ARG A 113 6.60 16.12 -0.21
CA ARG A 113 7.29 16.25 1.06
C ARG A 113 6.85 17.54 1.75
N GLN A 114 5.91 17.43 2.64
CA GLN A 114 5.30 18.54 3.36
C GLN A 114 5.69 18.52 4.84
N LYS A 115 5.71 19.72 5.44
CA LYS A 115 5.87 19.80 6.88
C LYS A 115 4.62 19.26 7.56
N LEU A 116 4.80 18.31 8.47
CA LEU A 116 3.74 17.83 9.34
C LEU A 116 3.47 18.88 10.44
N ASP A 117 2.22 19.04 10.81
CA ASP A 117 1.82 20.00 11.84
C ASP A 117 2.28 19.56 13.24
N GLY A 118 2.41 18.23 13.41
CA GLY A 118 2.87 17.64 14.68
C GLY A 118 1.88 17.80 15.83
N THR A 119 0.62 18.11 15.51
CA THR A 119 -0.44 18.31 16.51
C THR A 119 -1.14 17.00 16.88
N ARG A 120 -0.97 15.95 16.07
CA ARG A 120 -1.52 14.64 16.35
C ARG A 120 -0.85 14.02 17.57
N SER A 121 -1.65 13.55 18.53
CA SER A 121 -1.16 12.70 19.61
C SER A 121 -0.78 11.31 19.07
N LEU A 122 0.34 10.76 19.55
CA LEU A 122 0.69 9.38 19.22
C LEU A 122 -0.30 8.43 19.90
N GLY A 123 -0.72 7.41 19.16
CA GLY A 123 -1.52 6.33 19.71
C GLY A 123 -0.72 5.42 20.66
N SER A 124 -1.40 4.50 21.29
CA SER A 124 -0.83 3.57 22.27
C SER A 124 -0.63 2.14 21.71
N VAL A 125 -1.28 1.81 20.60
CA VAL A 125 -1.31 0.46 20.04
C VAL A 125 -0.16 0.26 19.05
N PRO A 126 0.67 -0.79 19.20
CA PRO A 126 1.65 -1.15 18.19
C PRO A 126 0.99 -1.80 16.98
N ALA A 127 1.57 -1.60 15.80
CA ALA A 127 1.16 -2.29 14.57
C ALA A 127 2.37 -2.91 13.86
N LEU A 128 2.14 -3.92 13.07
CA LEU A 128 3.14 -4.56 12.22
C LEU A 128 2.66 -4.54 10.76
N SER A 129 3.49 -4.04 9.86
CA SER A 129 3.30 -4.24 8.42
C SER A 129 3.56 -5.72 8.11
N PHE A 130 2.47 -6.48 8.07
CA PHE A 130 2.47 -7.95 8.04
C PHE A 130 2.30 -8.45 6.61
N SER A 131 3.32 -9.10 6.07
CA SER A 131 3.30 -9.64 4.71
C SER A 131 2.91 -11.11 4.63
N ALA A 132 2.69 -11.78 5.76
CA ALA A 132 2.54 -13.22 5.89
C ALA A 132 3.78 -14.03 5.40
N GLY A 133 4.91 -13.37 5.19
CA GLY A 133 6.20 -14.00 4.93
C GLY A 133 6.90 -14.42 6.24
N THR A 134 8.00 -15.16 6.11
CA THR A 134 8.75 -15.72 7.26
C THR A 134 9.15 -14.64 8.27
N ASP A 135 9.74 -13.54 7.79
CA ASP A 135 10.28 -12.50 8.67
C ASP A 135 9.17 -11.74 9.41
N SER A 136 8.08 -11.39 8.71
CA SER A 136 6.94 -10.73 9.35
C SER A 136 6.20 -11.66 10.30
N THR A 137 6.16 -12.97 10.03
CA THR A 137 5.59 -13.96 10.94
C THR A 137 6.45 -14.10 12.19
N ALA A 138 7.77 -14.18 12.04
CA ALA A 138 8.68 -14.20 13.19
C ALA A 138 8.56 -12.92 14.04
N ALA A 139 8.46 -11.75 13.40
CA ALA A 139 8.22 -10.50 14.10
C ALA A 139 6.89 -10.52 14.87
N ALA A 140 5.81 -11.01 14.27
CA ALA A 140 4.51 -11.12 14.92
C ALA A 140 4.55 -12.01 16.19
N MET A 141 5.41 -13.03 16.21
CA MET A 141 5.54 -13.94 17.37
C MET A 141 6.24 -13.30 18.58
N VAL A 142 7.04 -12.26 18.36
CA VAL A 142 7.81 -11.58 19.43
C VAL A 142 7.20 -10.24 19.84
N MET A 143 6.26 -9.72 19.06
CA MET A 143 5.56 -8.48 19.36
C MET A 143 4.42 -8.72 20.38
N PRO A 144 4.01 -7.67 21.14
CA PRO A 144 2.87 -7.74 22.05
C PRO A 144 1.62 -8.37 21.41
N GLU A 145 0.80 -9.04 22.22
CA GLU A 145 -0.39 -9.74 21.73
C GLU A 145 -1.45 -8.79 21.14
N ASP A 146 -1.52 -7.57 21.64
CA ASP A 146 -2.42 -6.51 21.18
C ASP A 146 -1.95 -5.81 19.88
N THR A 147 -0.78 -6.19 19.34
CA THR A 147 -0.26 -5.67 18.08
C THR A 147 -1.22 -5.92 16.94
N ILE A 148 -1.54 -4.87 16.17
CA ILE A 148 -2.34 -4.98 14.95
C ILE A 148 -1.45 -5.50 13.81
N LEU A 149 -1.85 -6.60 13.21
CA LEU A 149 -1.17 -7.19 12.06
C LEU A 149 -1.84 -6.69 10.77
N GLY A 150 -1.26 -5.67 10.15
CA GLY A 150 -1.81 -5.07 8.93
C GLY A 150 -1.31 -5.77 7.67
N TYR A 151 -2.21 -6.45 6.97
CA TYR A 151 -1.92 -7.10 5.71
C TYR A 151 -2.32 -6.21 4.54
N HIS A 152 -1.34 -5.87 3.69
CA HIS A 152 -1.61 -5.17 2.45
C HIS A 152 -1.93 -6.17 1.35
N ARG A 153 -3.20 -6.25 0.96
CA ARG A 153 -3.66 -7.08 -0.16
C ARG A 153 -3.41 -6.37 -1.47
N ARG A 154 -2.48 -6.89 -2.24
CA ARG A 154 -2.18 -6.38 -3.58
C ARG A 154 -3.32 -6.70 -4.52
N THR A 155 -3.77 -5.71 -5.25
CA THR A 155 -4.85 -5.85 -6.23
C THR A 155 -4.33 -6.03 -7.66
N VAL A 156 -3.06 -5.81 -7.87
CA VAL A 156 -2.38 -6.12 -9.12
C VAL A 156 -1.89 -7.55 -9.11
N ASP A 157 -1.86 -8.15 -10.28
CA ASP A 157 -1.32 -9.50 -10.47
C ASP A 157 0.10 -9.56 -9.93
N SER A 158 0.22 -10.08 -8.74
CA SER A 158 1.48 -10.20 -8.03
C SER A 158 1.86 -11.67 -7.91
N ILE A 159 3.16 -11.93 -7.81
CA ILE A 159 3.73 -13.25 -7.51
C ILE A 159 3.21 -13.83 -6.19
N LEU A 160 2.60 -13.02 -5.34
CA LEU A 160 2.14 -13.45 -4.04
C LEU A 160 0.81 -14.20 -4.15
N ASP A 161 0.83 -15.44 -3.71
CA ASP A 161 -0.39 -16.21 -3.54
C ASP A 161 -1.08 -15.79 -2.24
N HIS A 162 -2.08 -14.92 -2.35
CA HIS A 162 -2.85 -14.44 -1.20
C HIS A 162 -3.62 -15.54 -0.46
N ARG A 163 -3.82 -16.73 -1.05
CA ARG A 163 -4.48 -17.87 -0.40
C ARG A 163 -3.67 -18.36 0.80
N ASN A 164 -2.34 -18.40 0.68
CA ASN A 164 -1.47 -18.77 1.78
C ASN A 164 -1.52 -17.74 2.90
N ALA A 165 -1.48 -16.46 2.54
CA ALA A 165 -1.62 -15.37 3.49
C ALA A 165 -2.96 -15.42 4.22
N GLN A 166 -4.08 -15.65 3.50
CA GLN A 166 -5.40 -15.74 4.09
C GLN A 166 -5.51 -16.89 5.11
N THR A 167 -4.92 -18.04 4.79
CA THR A 167 -4.90 -19.17 5.73
C THR A 167 -4.19 -18.82 7.03
N LEU A 168 -3.05 -18.10 6.92
CA LEU A 168 -2.30 -17.67 8.10
C LEU A 168 -3.04 -16.58 8.89
N LEU A 169 -3.62 -15.59 8.21
CA LEU A 169 -4.43 -14.55 8.85
C LEU A 169 -5.59 -15.15 9.64
N ASN A 170 -6.39 -16.04 9.03
CA ASN A 170 -7.49 -16.71 9.69
C ASN A 170 -7.03 -17.49 10.92
N ARG A 171 -5.86 -18.11 10.86
CA ARG A 171 -5.30 -18.82 12.01
C ARG A 171 -4.93 -17.85 13.13
N LEU A 172 -4.24 -16.76 12.82
CA LEU A 172 -3.86 -15.74 13.79
C LEU A 172 -5.09 -15.10 14.46
N GLU A 173 -6.15 -14.83 13.71
CA GLU A 173 -7.43 -14.37 14.25
C GLU A 173 -8.05 -15.37 15.21
N ASN A 174 -8.07 -16.66 14.85
CA ASN A 174 -8.57 -17.71 15.72
C ASN A 174 -7.73 -17.88 16.99
N GLU A 175 -6.46 -17.50 16.96
CA GLU A 175 -5.56 -17.43 18.11
C GLU A 175 -5.69 -16.10 18.89
N GLY A 176 -6.62 -15.22 18.52
CA GLY A 176 -6.94 -13.98 19.22
C GLY A 176 -6.11 -12.77 18.79
N ARG A 177 -5.29 -12.87 17.72
CA ARG A 177 -4.53 -11.74 17.19
C ARG A 177 -5.45 -10.80 16.38
N ARG A 178 -5.18 -9.51 16.47
CA ARG A 178 -5.90 -8.50 15.68
C ARG A 178 -5.28 -8.41 14.31
N THR A 179 -6.05 -8.73 13.26
CA THR A 179 -5.62 -8.57 11.87
C THR A 179 -6.43 -7.50 11.17
N VAL A 180 -5.82 -6.84 10.20
CA VAL A 180 -6.48 -5.88 9.31
C VAL A 180 -6.00 -6.15 7.90
N ASP A 181 -6.93 -6.43 6.99
CA ASP A 181 -6.67 -6.73 5.59
C ASP A 181 -7.19 -5.58 4.71
N VAL A 182 -6.29 -4.88 4.03
CA VAL A 182 -6.63 -3.73 3.19
C VAL A 182 -6.13 -3.94 1.78
N SER A 183 -7.05 -3.95 0.82
CA SER A 183 -6.72 -4.00 -0.60
C SER A 183 -6.29 -2.62 -1.11
N SER A 184 -5.26 -2.56 -1.96
CA SER A 184 -4.81 -1.32 -2.57
C SER A 184 -4.10 -1.58 -3.91
N ASN A 185 -4.15 -0.60 -4.80
CA ASN A 185 -3.43 -0.59 -6.06
C ASN A 185 -2.19 0.33 -6.05
N HIS A 186 -1.72 0.79 -4.90
CA HIS A 186 -0.67 1.81 -4.83
C HIS A 186 0.66 1.41 -5.49
N GLU A 187 0.91 0.11 -5.64
CA GLU A 187 2.10 -0.37 -6.36
C GLU A 187 2.14 0.05 -7.83
N LEU A 188 0.99 0.40 -8.41
CA LEU A 188 0.89 0.91 -9.77
C LEU A 188 1.50 2.30 -9.95
N ILE A 189 1.67 3.08 -8.89
CA ILE A 189 2.28 4.42 -8.96
C ILE A 189 3.63 4.37 -9.68
N ARG A 190 4.43 3.34 -9.42
CA ARG A 190 5.73 3.15 -10.08
C ARG A 190 5.63 3.01 -11.60
N THR A 191 4.58 2.37 -12.09
CA THR A 191 4.41 2.13 -13.53
C THR A 191 4.20 3.41 -14.31
N TYR A 192 3.60 4.43 -13.69
CA TYR A 192 3.45 5.76 -14.28
C TYR A 192 4.81 6.46 -14.50
N HIS A 193 5.84 5.99 -13.81
CA HIS A 193 7.22 6.48 -13.92
C HIS A 193 8.15 5.47 -14.60
N PHE A 194 7.59 4.59 -15.44
CA PHE A 194 8.33 3.57 -16.21
C PHE A 194 9.16 2.62 -15.33
N LYS A 195 8.72 2.38 -14.13
CA LYS A 195 9.31 1.39 -13.22
C LYS A 195 8.43 0.15 -13.14
N GLN A 196 9.01 -0.95 -12.74
CA GLN A 196 8.26 -2.19 -12.50
C GLN A 196 7.24 -2.00 -11.37
N ILE A 197 6.15 -2.78 -11.40
CA ILE A 197 5.18 -2.85 -10.30
C ILE A 197 5.92 -3.15 -9.00
N GLY A 198 5.53 -2.49 -7.93
CA GLY A 198 6.10 -2.67 -6.61
C GLY A 198 5.97 -1.43 -5.74
N PHE A 199 6.46 -1.51 -4.53
CA PHE A 199 6.40 -0.40 -3.59
C PHE A 199 7.24 0.79 -4.06
N SER A 200 6.68 1.99 -3.96
CA SER A 200 7.36 3.23 -4.34
C SER A 200 8.53 3.55 -3.42
N THR A 201 8.38 3.24 -2.14
CA THR A 201 9.41 3.32 -1.09
C THR A 201 9.30 2.09 -0.20
N ASP A 202 10.30 1.87 0.66
CA ASP A 202 10.30 0.77 1.62
C ASP A 202 9.14 0.82 2.61
N PHE A 203 8.61 2.03 2.88
CA PHE A 203 7.49 2.24 3.79
C PHE A 203 6.11 2.17 3.12
N ALA A 204 6.06 2.07 1.78
CA ALA A 204 4.79 2.07 1.05
C ALA A 204 3.86 0.91 1.45
N CYS A 205 4.44 -0.23 1.85
CA CYS A 205 3.66 -1.39 2.32
C CYS A 205 2.89 -1.15 3.63
N ALA A 206 3.19 -0.07 4.37
CA ALA A 206 2.54 0.27 5.63
C ALA A 206 1.54 1.43 5.51
N THR A 207 1.31 1.98 4.32
CA THR A 207 0.45 3.16 4.14
C THR A 207 -0.98 2.96 4.66
N HIS A 208 -1.53 1.74 4.54
CA HIS A 208 -2.83 1.40 5.10
C HIS A 208 -2.85 1.52 6.64
N LEU A 209 -1.79 1.11 7.33
CA LEU A 209 -1.67 1.26 8.79
C LEU A 209 -1.51 2.71 9.21
N ILE A 210 -0.81 3.53 8.41
CA ILE A 210 -0.71 4.97 8.64
C ILE A 210 -2.10 5.60 8.56
N LEU A 211 -2.87 5.30 7.52
CA LEU A 211 -4.24 5.80 7.33
C LEU A 211 -5.20 5.35 8.44
N LEU A 212 -5.00 4.16 9.00
CA LEU A 212 -5.82 3.59 10.07
C LEU A 212 -5.35 4.00 11.48
N SER A 213 -4.32 4.85 11.58
CA SER A 213 -3.71 5.14 12.89
C SER A 213 -4.67 5.83 13.85
N ASP A 214 -5.57 6.68 13.40
CA ASP A 214 -6.55 7.31 14.29
C ASP A 214 -7.69 6.36 14.66
N LEU A 215 -8.15 5.54 13.72
CA LEU A 215 -9.20 4.57 13.96
C LEU A 215 -8.80 3.51 15.01
N TYR A 216 -7.55 3.08 14.98
CA TYR A 216 -7.07 1.97 15.82
C TYR A 216 -6.08 2.39 16.90
N ASP A 217 -5.93 3.68 17.14
CA ASP A 217 -4.99 4.25 18.12
C ASP A 217 -3.54 3.78 17.91
N ILE A 218 -3.10 3.68 16.64
CA ILE A 218 -1.74 3.22 16.32
C ILE A 218 -0.72 4.31 16.64
N GLY A 219 0.26 3.97 17.47
CA GLY A 219 1.36 4.86 17.84
C GLY A 219 2.71 4.52 17.22
N ALA A 220 2.88 3.26 16.81
CA ALA A 220 4.11 2.80 16.18
C ALA A 220 3.84 1.69 15.18
N ILE A 221 4.60 1.69 14.07
CA ILE A 221 4.50 0.66 13.04
C ILE A 221 5.86 -0.01 12.89
N ALA A 222 5.89 -1.33 13.10
CA ALA A 222 7.07 -2.17 12.91
C ALA A 222 7.07 -2.83 11.52
N PHE A 223 8.24 -3.26 11.11
CA PHE A 223 8.47 -4.00 9.86
C PHE A 223 9.24 -5.28 10.17
N GLY A 224 8.76 -6.42 9.65
CA GLY A 224 9.50 -7.68 9.69
C GLY A 224 10.57 -7.66 8.61
N MET A 225 11.70 -7.04 8.88
CA MET A 225 12.85 -6.98 7.97
C MET A 225 14.06 -7.64 8.65
N PRO A 226 14.84 -8.45 7.90
CA PRO A 226 16.10 -8.93 8.44
C PRO A 226 17.03 -7.73 8.70
N LEU A 227 17.65 -7.73 9.88
CA LEU A 227 18.67 -6.74 10.18
C LEU A 227 19.93 -7.07 9.37
N ASP A 228 20.38 -6.13 8.56
CA ASP A 228 21.64 -6.27 7.86
C ASP A 228 22.77 -6.29 8.91
N LYS A 229 23.65 -7.30 8.78
CA LYS A 229 24.78 -7.46 9.70
C LYS A 229 25.67 -6.23 9.75
N ASP A 230 25.76 -5.50 8.66
CA ASP A 230 26.59 -4.31 8.54
C ASP A 230 25.99 -3.09 9.29
N SER A 231 24.69 -3.09 9.56
CA SER A 231 24.02 -2.01 10.32
C SER A 231 24.43 -1.97 11.79
N PHE A 232 24.97 -3.05 12.34
CA PHE A 232 25.43 -3.11 13.73
C PHE A 232 26.90 -2.75 13.93
N LEU A 233 27.68 -2.63 12.83
CA LEU A 233 29.12 -2.43 12.90
C LEU A 233 29.56 -0.98 12.74
N THR A 234 28.65 -0.07 12.46
CA THR A 234 28.96 1.38 12.50
C THR A 234 28.69 1.90 13.91
N PRO A 235 29.75 2.25 14.67
CA PRO A 235 29.55 2.99 15.91
C PRO A 235 28.81 4.27 15.58
N LEU A 236 27.72 4.56 16.29
CA LEU A 236 27.09 5.87 16.24
C LEU A 236 28.15 6.94 16.59
N PRO A 237 28.23 8.02 15.82
CA PRO A 237 29.14 9.08 16.07
C PRO A 237 28.86 9.80 17.40
#